data_96054b677de5c3fa94a892c4ec98b039
#
_entry.id   96054b677de5c3fa94a892c4ec98b039
#
_cell.length_a   1.000
_cell.length_b   1.000
_cell.length_c   1.000
_cell.angle_alpha   90.00
_cell.angle_beta   90.00
_cell.angle_gamma   90.00
#
_symmetry.space_group_name_H-M   'P 1'
#
loop_
_entity.id
_entity.type
_entity.pdbx_description
1 polymer ?
#
loop_
_entity_poly.entity_id
_entity_poly.type
_entity_poly.pdbx_seq_one_letter_code
_entity_poly.pdbx_strand_id
1 'polypeptide(L)'
;DSTRTFAKALAGTTILINNAIHPGEPDGINACLIWLDQWIAQGKPLESKNGDKLPVIAFIPAYNVGGMMNRSSTSRANQNGPEEYGFRGSTRNFDLNRDFIKMDSKNAFTFAKIFHSLDPDVFIDNHVSNGADYQYTLTYIASMKERMSPQMNELTYEKCIPYLTANVKQHGWDLFPYVELKGETPAQGIHAFNDLPRYAMGYASLFHSISFTVETHMLKPFPQRVQATLAFMEGIISFTTVNALEIEAKRSAAKLWARNLHQYAFNYQLTEKADSISFKGYEHSFPLHPITGLKELTYDRTKPYERMIPWFKTYIPKDSVSVPEYYVVGGQEQEVIDRLTANHVLFETLTSASIDTLHVFSVKSYKSPAQPYEGHFKLSQIEVGESERAIDLKPGDILVPSQQDAALFIHASLQPRAEDSYLTWNFFDSYLQQKEYFSNYVFKDQIADILAKNPQLQEEYQLRKATDEKFRNSEWDQLYFIYSRSPYFEQTFMRLPIYQKF
;
A
#
# COMPACT_ATOMS: atom_id res chain seq x y z
N ASP A 1 -20.21 -16.08 2.59
CA ASP A 1 -19.84 -17.16 3.51
C ASP A 1 -19.90 -18.55 2.91
N SER A 2 -20.78 -18.84 1.92
CA SER A 2 -20.76 -20.11 1.21
C SER A 2 -19.46 -20.36 0.43
N THR A 3 -18.88 -19.33 -0.15
CA THR A 3 -17.63 -19.42 -0.94
C THR A 3 -16.43 -19.80 -0.06
N ARG A 4 -16.31 -19.19 1.13
CA ARG A 4 -15.23 -19.49 2.09
C ARG A 4 -15.39 -20.89 2.67
N THR A 5 -16.61 -21.29 3.00
CA THR A 5 -16.91 -22.63 3.49
C THR A 5 -16.63 -23.68 2.42
N PHE A 6 -16.95 -23.39 1.16
CA PHE A 6 -16.68 -24.26 0.03
C PHE A 6 -15.17 -24.39 -0.25
N ALA A 7 -14.44 -23.27 -0.27
CA ALA A 7 -12.98 -23.26 -0.47
C ALA A 7 -12.24 -24.04 0.63
N LYS A 8 -12.54 -23.79 1.90
CA LYS A 8 -11.96 -24.52 3.04
C LYS A 8 -12.33 -26.01 3.06
N ALA A 9 -13.52 -26.36 2.63
CA ALA A 9 -13.95 -27.76 2.57
C ALA A 9 -13.20 -28.55 1.48
N LEU A 10 -12.73 -27.88 0.41
CA LEU A 10 -12.11 -28.56 -0.72
C LEU A 10 -10.60 -28.80 -0.54
N ALA A 11 -9.84 -27.88 -0.02
CA ALA A 11 -8.39 -27.97 -0.17
C ALA A 11 -7.52 -27.48 0.99
N GLY A 12 -8.01 -26.76 1.96
CA GLY A 12 -7.16 -26.22 3.04
C GLY A 12 -6.36 -24.94 2.66
N THR A 13 -5.78 -24.83 1.48
CA THR A 13 -5.05 -23.64 0.99
C THR A 13 -5.77 -22.98 -0.19
N THR A 14 -5.60 -21.66 -0.33
CA THR A 14 -6.26 -20.86 -1.37
C THR A 14 -5.27 -19.92 -2.05
N ILE A 15 -5.29 -19.88 -3.38
CA ILE A 15 -4.56 -18.93 -4.20
C ILE A 15 -5.55 -17.98 -4.87
N LEU A 16 -5.34 -16.66 -4.75
CA LEU A 16 -6.05 -15.64 -5.49
C LEU A 16 -5.10 -15.01 -6.53
N ILE A 17 -5.46 -15.13 -7.81
CA ILE A 17 -4.70 -14.55 -8.91
C ILE A 17 -5.51 -13.40 -9.50
N ASN A 18 -4.96 -12.20 -9.44
CA ASN A 18 -5.54 -10.98 -9.95
C ASN A 18 -4.87 -10.59 -11.27
N ASN A 19 -5.65 -10.11 -12.23
CA ASN A 19 -5.15 -9.73 -13.53
C ASN A 19 -5.77 -8.41 -13.99
N ALA A 20 -5.05 -7.71 -14.84
CA ALA A 20 -5.54 -6.53 -15.55
C ALA A 20 -6.05 -5.41 -14.62
N ILE A 21 -5.34 -5.13 -13.52
CA ILE A 21 -5.46 -3.82 -12.86
C ILE A 21 -5.14 -2.74 -13.90
N HIS A 22 -4.13 -3.00 -14.72
CA HIS A 22 -3.84 -2.26 -15.94
C HIS A 22 -4.21 -3.11 -17.15
N PRO A 23 -5.35 -2.88 -17.79
CA PRO A 23 -5.86 -3.76 -18.84
C PRO A 23 -5.01 -3.84 -20.11
N GLY A 24 -4.06 -2.94 -20.30
CA GLY A 24 -3.05 -3.04 -21.35
C GLY A 24 -1.96 -4.07 -21.05
N GLU A 25 -2.03 -4.77 -19.92
CA GLU A 25 -1.10 -5.80 -19.44
C GLU A 25 -1.83 -7.16 -19.35
N PRO A 26 -2.24 -7.77 -20.49
CA PRO A 26 -3.16 -8.91 -20.49
C PRO A 26 -2.51 -10.27 -20.28
N ASP A 27 -1.20 -10.31 -20.03
CA ASP A 27 -0.42 -11.56 -19.99
C ASP A 27 -0.99 -12.58 -18.99
N GLY A 28 -1.36 -12.10 -17.80
CA GLY A 28 -1.97 -12.93 -16.76
C GLY A 28 -3.36 -13.46 -17.14
N ILE A 29 -4.18 -12.69 -17.90
CA ILE A 29 -5.48 -13.16 -18.39
C ILE A 29 -5.29 -14.39 -19.27
N ASN A 30 -4.40 -14.29 -20.27
CA ASN A 30 -4.16 -15.38 -21.19
C ASN A 30 -3.49 -16.57 -20.52
N ALA A 31 -2.56 -16.34 -19.60
CA ALA A 31 -1.94 -17.42 -18.82
C ALA A 31 -2.98 -18.18 -17.98
N CYS A 32 -3.91 -17.48 -17.30
CA CYS A 32 -5.01 -18.11 -16.57
C CYS A 32 -5.93 -18.92 -17.46
N LEU A 33 -6.28 -18.41 -18.64
CA LEU A 33 -7.15 -19.13 -19.59
C LEU A 33 -6.46 -20.39 -20.14
N ILE A 34 -5.18 -20.31 -20.49
CA ILE A 34 -4.40 -21.47 -20.94
C ILE A 34 -4.31 -22.51 -19.82
N TRP A 35 -4.01 -22.09 -18.59
CA TRP A 35 -3.95 -22.99 -17.44
C TRP A 35 -5.29 -23.69 -17.21
N LEU A 36 -6.41 -22.96 -17.27
CA LEU A 36 -7.75 -23.50 -17.08
C LEU A 36 -8.11 -24.52 -18.18
N ASP A 37 -7.80 -24.22 -19.45
CA ASP A 37 -8.02 -25.13 -20.55
C ASP A 37 -7.22 -26.43 -20.38
N GLN A 38 -5.94 -26.33 -20.02
CA GLN A 38 -5.10 -27.50 -19.74
C GLN A 38 -5.63 -28.32 -18.56
N TRP A 39 -6.09 -27.68 -17.48
CA TRP A 39 -6.65 -28.34 -16.32
C TRP A 39 -7.94 -29.10 -16.67
N ILE A 40 -8.81 -28.51 -17.50
CA ILE A 40 -10.02 -29.14 -18.02
C ILE A 40 -9.66 -30.35 -18.88
N ALA A 41 -8.69 -30.20 -19.80
CA ALA A 41 -8.24 -31.27 -20.69
C ALA A 41 -7.65 -32.46 -19.93
N GLN A 42 -7.07 -32.23 -18.75
CA GLN A 42 -6.56 -33.28 -17.84
C GLN A 42 -7.66 -33.95 -16.99
N GLY A 43 -8.94 -33.64 -17.19
CA GLY A 43 -10.06 -34.21 -16.44
C GLY A 43 -10.29 -33.55 -15.09
N LYS A 44 -9.85 -32.29 -14.89
CA LYS A 44 -10.05 -31.49 -13.67
C LYS A 44 -9.50 -32.16 -12.40
N PRO A 45 -8.22 -32.50 -12.34
CA PRO A 45 -7.66 -33.18 -11.17
C PRO A 45 -7.79 -32.29 -9.93
N LEU A 46 -8.13 -32.89 -8.78
CA LEU A 46 -8.16 -32.24 -7.46
C LEU A 46 -6.91 -32.57 -6.64
N GLU A 47 -6.05 -33.44 -7.16
CA GLU A 47 -4.82 -33.88 -6.55
C GLU A 47 -3.66 -33.80 -7.55
N SER A 48 -2.46 -33.59 -7.04
CA SER A 48 -1.24 -33.68 -7.82
C SER A 48 -0.97 -35.14 -8.25
N LYS A 49 -0.03 -35.34 -9.16
CA LYS A 49 0.42 -36.69 -9.55
C LYS A 49 0.97 -37.52 -8.36
N ASN A 50 1.37 -36.84 -7.28
CA ASN A 50 1.88 -37.46 -6.07
C ASN A 50 0.79 -37.70 -5.01
N GLY A 51 -0.47 -37.34 -5.29
CA GLY A 51 -1.60 -37.48 -4.38
C GLY A 51 -1.83 -36.32 -3.42
N ASP A 52 -1.03 -35.22 -3.52
CA ASP A 52 -1.25 -34.03 -2.70
C ASP A 52 -2.49 -33.26 -3.23
N LYS A 53 -3.32 -32.74 -2.34
CA LYS A 53 -4.46 -31.92 -2.71
C LYS A 53 -4.01 -30.60 -3.35
N LEU A 54 -4.60 -30.25 -4.49
CA LEU A 54 -4.39 -28.96 -5.11
C LEU A 54 -5.06 -27.86 -4.27
N PRO A 55 -4.47 -26.65 -4.19
CA PRO A 55 -5.14 -25.51 -3.58
C PRO A 55 -6.40 -25.11 -4.34
N VAL A 56 -7.32 -24.41 -3.68
CA VAL A 56 -8.38 -23.69 -4.39
C VAL A 56 -7.75 -22.52 -5.13
N ILE A 57 -7.99 -22.45 -6.44
CA ILE A 57 -7.46 -21.40 -7.28
C ILE A 57 -8.61 -20.50 -7.73
N ALA A 58 -8.56 -19.24 -7.32
CA ALA A 58 -9.50 -18.21 -7.73
C ALA A 58 -8.82 -17.22 -8.67
N PHE A 59 -9.49 -16.90 -9.79
CA PHE A 59 -9.03 -15.91 -10.74
C PHE A 59 -9.95 -14.69 -10.75
N ILE A 60 -9.36 -13.49 -10.71
CA ILE A 60 -9.99 -12.25 -11.16
C ILE A 60 -9.47 -12.02 -12.59
N PRO A 61 -10.22 -12.38 -13.63
CA PRO A 61 -9.69 -12.33 -15.00
C PRO A 61 -9.46 -10.91 -15.49
N ALA A 62 -10.27 -9.95 -15.05
CA ALA A 62 -10.12 -8.54 -15.40
C ALA A 62 -10.59 -7.66 -14.24
N TYR A 63 -9.66 -7.17 -13.44
CA TYR A 63 -9.94 -6.28 -12.32
C TYR A 63 -10.53 -4.94 -12.78
N ASN A 64 -9.91 -4.31 -13.77
CA ASN A 64 -10.33 -3.02 -14.34
C ASN A 64 -11.14 -3.23 -15.62
N VAL A 65 -12.39 -3.64 -15.47
CA VAL A 65 -13.30 -3.85 -16.61
C VAL A 65 -13.49 -2.58 -17.44
N GLY A 66 -13.58 -1.41 -16.78
CA GLY A 66 -13.75 -0.14 -17.48
C GLY A 66 -12.58 0.21 -18.40
N GLY A 67 -11.36 0.05 -17.92
CA GLY A 67 -10.16 0.21 -18.74
C GLY A 67 -10.03 -0.89 -19.81
N MET A 68 -10.50 -2.12 -19.52
CA MET A 68 -10.52 -3.22 -20.50
C MET A 68 -11.43 -2.91 -21.69
N MET A 69 -12.56 -2.29 -21.48
CA MET A 69 -13.49 -1.88 -22.53
C MET A 69 -13.00 -0.67 -23.34
N ASN A 70 -12.09 0.12 -22.79
CA ASN A 70 -11.49 1.27 -23.47
C ASN A 70 -10.18 0.87 -24.18
N ARG A 71 -10.32 0.14 -25.28
CA ARG A 71 -9.19 -0.43 -26.05
C ARG A 71 -8.73 0.48 -27.18
N SER A 72 -7.42 0.45 -27.44
CA SER A 72 -6.79 1.15 -28.54
C SER A 72 -5.43 0.54 -28.87
N SER A 73 -5.02 0.59 -30.12
CA SER A 73 -3.65 0.23 -30.54
C SER A 73 -2.59 1.25 -30.07
N THR A 74 -3.01 2.39 -29.52
CA THR A 74 -2.13 3.51 -29.13
C THR A 74 -2.08 3.74 -27.62
N SER A 75 -2.80 2.96 -26.82
CA SER A 75 -2.84 3.15 -25.35
C SER A 75 -1.49 2.91 -24.65
N ARG A 76 -0.58 2.13 -25.27
CA ARG A 76 0.74 1.79 -24.71
C ARG A 76 1.82 1.92 -25.78
N ALA A 77 2.52 3.04 -25.76
CA ALA A 77 3.54 3.36 -26.76
C ALA A 77 4.76 2.42 -26.75
N ASN A 78 5.08 1.82 -25.58
CA ASN A 78 6.37 1.12 -25.38
C ASN A 78 6.27 -0.40 -25.45
N GLN A 79 5.05 -0.98 -25.40
CA GLN A 79 4.87 -2.41 -25.20
C GLN A 79 4.83 -3.18 -26.53
N ASN A 80 5.52 -4.32 -26.58
CA ASN A 80 5.54 -5.21 -27.74
C ASN A 80 4.36 -6.20 -27.71
N GLY A 81 3.22 -5.78 -28.27
CA GLY A 81 1.98 -6.56 -28.33
C GLY A 81 1.21 -6.63 -26.99
N PRO A 82 -0.04 -7.01 -27.03
CA PRO A 82 -0.84 -7.41 -28.22
C PRO A 82 -1.14 -6.25 -29.16
N GLU A 83 -1.94 -6.49 -30.21
CA GLU A 83 -2.28 -5.49 -31.24
C GLU A 83 -3.08 -4.31 -30.67
N GLU A 84 -4.00 -4.59 -29.73
CA GLU A 84 -4.78 -3.60 -29.02
C GLU A 84 -4.63 -3.75 -27.50
N TYR A 85 -4.58 -2.63 -26.83
CA TYR A 85 -4.37 -2.51 -25.37
C TYR A 85 -5.60 -1.89 -24.69
N GLY A 86 -5.98 -2.40 -23.54
CA GLY A 86 -6.88 -1.68 -22.65
C GLY A 86 -6.18 -0.44 -22.05
N PHE A 87 -6.98 0.50 -21.57
CA PHE A 87 -6.49 1.71 -20.93
C PHE A 87 -6.11 1.46 -19.46
N ARG A 88 -5.02 2.10 -19.00
CA ARG A 88 -4.50 1.93 -17.64
C ARG A 88 -5.50 2.36 -16.56
N GLY A 89 -6.13 3.54 -16.75
CA GLY A 89 -7.09 4.09 -15.80
C GLY A 89 -8.44 3.39 -15.85
N SER A 90 -9.19 3.47 -14.75
CA SER A 90 -10.58 3.06 -14.67
C SER A 90 -11.50 4.04 -15.42
N THR A 91 -12.82 3.78 -15.46
CA THR A 91 -13.81 4.72 -16.01
C THR A 91 -13.85 6.08 -15.30
N ARG A 92 -13.35 6.14 -14.04
CA ARG A 92 -13.15 7.40 -13.30
C ARG A 92 -11.71 7.92 -13.39
N ASN A 93 -10.91 7.37 -14.28
CA ASN A 93 -9.50 7.73 -14.50
C ASN A 93 -8.57 7.50 -13.29
N PHE A 94 -8.90 6.58 -12.39
CA PHE A 94 -7.99 6.15 -11.32
C PHE A 94 -7.05 5.04 -11.81
N ASP A 95 -5.80 5.09 -11.40
CA ASP A 95 -4.93 3.92 -11.36
C ASP A 95 -5.36 3.04 -10.19
N LEU A 96 -6.04 1.94 -10.50
CA LEU A 96 -6.59 1.06 -9.47
C LEU A 96 -5.50 0.33 -8.66
N ASN A 97 -4.25 0.31 -9.12
CA ASN A 97 -3.11 -0.16 -8.31
C ASN A 97 -2.55 0.92 -7.37
N ARG A 98 -3.36 1.92 -7.03
CA ARG A 98 -3.12 2.93 -6.00
C ARG A 98 -4.30 3.06 -5.03
N ASP A 99 -5.29 2.15 -5.15
CA ASP A 99 -6.59 2.30 -4.52
C ASP A 99 -6.88 1.29 -3.39
N PHE A 100 -5.95 0.37 -3.10
CA PHE A 100 -6.26 -0.77 -2.22
C PHE A 100 -6.53 -0.39 -0.77
N ILE A 101 -5.74 0.48 -0.15
CA ILE A 101 -6.02 0.91 1.24
C ILE A 101 -7.03 2.06 1.31
N LYS A 102 -6.98 3.01 0.36
CA LYS A 102 -7.89 4.17 0.39
C LYS A 102 -9.30 3.86 -0.11
N MET A 103 -9.45 2.85 -0.98
CA MET A 103 -10.73 2.29 -1.42
C MET A 103 -11.76 3.33 -1.93
N ASP A 104 -11.37 4.17 -2.91
CA ASP A 104 -12.28 5.17 -3.49
C ASP A 104 -13.17 4.60 -4.60
N SER A 105 -12.76 3.47 -5.18
CA SER A 105 -13.47 2.82 -6.25
C SER A 105 -14.36 1.67 -5.76
N LYS A 106 -15.45 1.41 -6.51
CA LYS A 106 -16.24 0.19 -6.31
C LYS A 106 -15.42 -1.08 -6.52
N ASN A 107 -14.35 -1.01 -7.35
CA ASN A 107 -13.44 -2.12 -7.58
C ASN A 107 -12.73 -2.52 -6.28
N ALA A 108 -12.20 -1.55 -5.52
CA ALA A 108 -11.51 -1.82 -4.28
C ALA A 108 -12.44 -2.46 -3.21
N PHE A 109 -13.66 -1.93 -3.04
CA PHE A 109 -14.66 -2.56 -2.16
C PHE A 109 -15.05 -3.96 -2.60
N THR A 110 -15.21 -4.19 -3.90
CA THR A 110 -15.53 -5.53 -4.44
C THR A 110 -14.35 -6.48 -4.22
N PHE A 111 -13.12 -6.01 -4.44
CA PHE A 111 -11.91 -6.78 -4.19
C PHE A 111 -11.80 -7.17 -2.72
N ALA A 112 -11.95 -6.23 -1.79
CA ALA A 112 -11.90 -6.52 -0.36
C ALA A 112 -12.91 -7.60 0.02
N LYS A 113 -14.15 -7.53 -0.51
CA LYS A 113 -15.17 -8.58 -0.29
C LYS A 113 -14.71 -9.94 -0.81
N ILE A 114 -14.15 -10.01 -2.03
CA ILE A 114 -13.63 -11.26 -2.61
C ILE A 114 -12.46 -11.76 -1.77
N PHE A 115 -11.48 -10.89 -1.50
CA PHE A 115 -10.26 -11.22 -0.78
C PHE A 115 -10.56 -11.79 0.61
N HIS A 116 -11.37 -11.10 1.40
CA HIS A 116 -11.70 -11.55 2.75
C HIS A 116 -12.68 -12.75 2.78
N SER A 117 -13.49 -12.94 1.72
CA SER A 117 -14.31 -14.17 1.60
C SER A 117 -13.45 -15.39 1.30
N LEU A 118 -12.39 -15.25 0.55
CA LEU A 118 -11.44 -16.32 0.20
C LEU A 118 -10.37 -16.50 1.29
N ASP A 119 -9.96 -15.43 1.97
CA ASP A 119 -8.85 -15.40 2.91
C ASP A 119 -7.60 -16.08 2.32
N PRO A 120 -7.07 -15.60 1.14
CA PRO A 120 -6.10 -16.35 0.36
C PRO A 120 -4.76 -16.48 1.08
N ASP A 121 -4.18 -17.68 1.03
CA ASP A 121 -2.85 -17.95 1.55
C ASP A 121 -1.76 -17.38 0.64
N VAL A 122 -2.06 -17.34 -0.66
CA VAL A 122 -1.19 -16.77 -1.69
C VAL A 122 -1.99 -15.79 -2.55
N PHE A 123 -1.41 -14.63 -2.78
CA PHE A 123 -1.93 -13.61 -3.68
C PHE A 123 -0.94 -13.27 -4.78
N ILE A 124 -1.40 -13.25 -6.03
CA ILE A 124 -0.61 -12.88 -7.20
C ILE A 124 -1.32 -11.77 -7.95
N ASP A 125 -0.57 -10.74 -8.34
CA ASP A 125 -1.02 -9.66 -9.20
C ASP A 125 -0.13 -9.61 -10.46
N ASN A 126 -0.71 -9.88 -11.62
CA ASN A 126 0.02 -9.98 -12.88
C ASN A 126 0.07 -8.65 -13.62
N HIS A 127 1.29 -8.23 -13.99
CA HIS A 127 1.61 -6.96 -14.65
C HIS A 127 2.59 -7.11 -15.80
N VAL A 128 2.87 -5.98 -16.47
CA VAL A 128 3.93 -5.84 -17.48
C VAL A 128 4.78 -4.62 -17.15
N SER A 129 6.07 -4.85 -16.87
CA SER A 129 7.02 -3.81 -16.48
C SER A 129 7.42 -2.90 -17.65
N ASN A 130 7.92 -1.72 -17.30
CA ASN A 130 8.66 -0.82 -18.18
C ASN A 130 10.13 -0.73 -17.73
N GLY A 131 10.87 0.27 -18.20
CA GLY A 131 12.22 0.62 -17.75
C GLY A 131 13.33 0.13 -18.67
N ALA A 132 14.47 -0.26 -18.08
CA ALA A 132 15.66 -0.69 -18.81
C ALA A 132 15.42 -1.93 -19.68
N ASP A 133 16.15 -2.06 -20.78
CA ASP A 133 16.17 -3.30 -21.57
C ASP A 133 17.16 -4.31 -20.97
N TYR A 134 16.69 -5.53 -20.75
CA TYR A 134 17.46 -6.62 -20.16
C TYR A 134 17.01 -7.99 -20.74
N GLN A 135 17.73 -9.06 -20.37
CA GLN A 135 17.48 -10.38 -20.98
C GLN A 135 16.30 -11.13 -20.37
N TYR A 136 15.91 -10.82 -19.14
CA TYR A 136 14.80 -11.49 -18.46
C TYR A 136 13.46 -11.18 -19.14
N THR A 137 12.61 -12.19 -19.26
CA THR A 137 11.20 -12.03 -19.66
C THR A 137 10.32 -11.82 -18.45
N LEU A 138 10.71 -12.40 -17.31
CA LEU A 138 9.93 -12.49 -16.09
C LEU A 138 10.71 -11.91 -14.92
N THR A 139 10.10 -10.96 -14.23
CA THR A 139 10.57 -10.44 -12.95
C THR A 139 9.46 -10.50 -11.90
N TYR A 140 9.82 -10.36 -10.64
CA TYR A 140 8.86 -10.36 -9.54
C TYR A 140 9.18 -9.30 -8.50
N ILE A 141 8.13 -8.80 -7.86
CA ILE A 141 8.20 -8.08 -6.59
C ILE A 141 7.58 -9.00 -5.54
N ALA A 142 8.26 -9.25 -4.45
CA ALA A 142 7.71 -9.90 -3.26
C ALA A 142 7.43 -8.85 -2.19
N SER A 143 6.48 -9.11 -1.29
CA SER A 143 6.20 -8.22 -0.17
C SER A 143 7.46 -7.88 0.61
N MET A 144 7.59 -6.62 1.02
CA MET A 144 8.80 -6.11 1.66
C MET A 144 9.11 -6.89 2.95
N LYS A 145 10.33 -7.41 3.00
CA LYS A 145 10.83 -8.30 4.04
C LYS A 145 10.61 -7.74 5.45
N GLU A 146 10.85 -6.46 5.61
CA GLU A 146 10.83 -5.75 6.89
C GLU A 146 9.42 -5.43 7.41
N ARG A 147 8.38 -5.52 6.55
CA ARG A 147 6.96 -5.37 6.96
C ARG A 147 6.31 -6.67 7.37
N MET A 148 6.87 -7.78 6.94
CA MET A 148 6.29 -9.10 7.18
C MET A 148 6.57 -9.59 8.59
N SER A 149 5.70 -10.47 9.09
CA SER A 149 6.05 -11.25 10.28
C SER A 149 7.29 -12.12 10.01
N PRO A 150 8.09 -12.47 11.03
CA PRO A 150 9.25 -13.35 10.86
C PRO A 150 8.90 -14.66 10.15
N GLN A 151 7.72 -15.22 10.44
CA GLN A 151 7.24 -16.49 9.88
C GLN A 151 6.95 -16.39 8.38
N MET A 152 6.27 -15.30 7.94
CA MET A 152 5.98 -15.08 6.53
C MET A 152 7.22 -14.67 5.76
N ASN A 153 8.13 -13.93 6.40
CA ASN A 153 9.42 -13.59 5.83
C ASN A 153 10.24 -14.85 5.49
N GLU A 154 10.43 -15.74 6.46
CA GLU A 154 11.14 -17.02 6.25
C GLU A 154 10.48 -17.82 5.12
N LEU A 155 9.15 -18.00 5.18
CA LEU A 155 8.42 -18.78 4.18
C LEU A 155 8.56 -18.20 2.78
N THR A 156 8.48 -16.88 2.63
CA THR A 156 8.54 -16.21 1.33
C THR A 156 9.97 -16.21 0.76
N TYR A 157 10.94 -15.76 1.55
CA TYR A 157 12.29 -15.49 1.06
C TYR A 157 13.23 -16.69 1.09
N GLU A 158 13.10 -17.57 2.11
CA GLU A 158 14.01 -18.69 2.26
C GLU A 158 13.47 -19.99 1.61
N LYS A 159 12.16 -20.05 1.31
CA LYS A 159 11.53 -21.23 0.72
C LYS A 159 10.83 -20.97 -0.59
N CYS A 160 9.85 -20.04 -0.64
CA CYS A 160 9.01 -19.84 -1.81
C CYS A 160 9.82 -19.29 -3.00
N ILE A 161 10.57 -18.21 -2.83
CA ILE A 161 11.36 -17.62 -3.91
C ILE A 161 12.42 -18.57 -4.48
N PRO A 162 13.23 -19.29 -3.68
CA PRO A 162 14.14 -20.30 -4.20
C PRO A 162 13.44 -21.41 -4.99
N TYR A 163 12.30 -21.91 -4.46
CA TYR A 163 11.51 -22.92 -5.15
C TYR A 163 11.01 -22.42 -6.50
N LEU A 164 10.41 -21.22 -6.55
CA LEU A 164 9.92 -20.60 -7.78
C LEU A 164 11.05 -20.39 -8.78
N THR A 165 12.20 -19.91 -8.34
CA THR A 165 13.36 -19.69 -9.20
C THR A 165 13.81 -20.99 -9.87
N ALA A 166 13.88 -22.08 -9.11
CA ALA A 166 14.24 -23.39 -9.64
C ALA A 166 13.17 -23.97 -10.57
N ASN A 167 11.88 -23.85 -10.21
CA ASN A 167 10.76 -24.36 -11.00
C ASN A 167 10.61 -23.60 -12.34
N VAL A 168 10.60 -22.27 -12.29
CA VAL A 168 10.50 -21.41 -13.50
C VAL A 168 11.68 -21.66 -14.44
N LYS A 169 12.87 -21.93 -13.88
CA LYS A 169 14.04 -22.31 -14.70
C LYS A 169 13.87 -23.63 -15.42
N GLN A 170 13.21 -24.62 -14.83
CA GLN A 170 12.90 -25.90 -15.50
C GLN A 170 11.95 -25.70 -16.69
N HIS A 171 11.13 -24.65 -16.67
CA HIS A 171 10.27 -24.24 -17.79
C HIS A 171 10.99 -23.34 -18.82
N GLY A 172 12.30 -23.16 -18.70
CA GLY A 172 13.13 -22.42 -19.65
C GLY A 172 13.19 -20.91 -19.42
N TRP A 173 12.67 -20.39 -18.29
CA TRP A 173 12.70 -18.97 -17.95
C TRP A 173 13.64 -18.68 -16.79
N ASP A 174 14.30 -17.51 -16.84
CA ASP A 174 14.97 -16.95 -15.68
C ASP A 174 13.97 -16.08 -14.88
N LEU A 175 13.86 -16.30 -13.57
CA LEU A 175 13.10 -15.47 -12.66
C LEU A 175 14.06 -14.52 -11.94
N PHE A 176 13.80 -13.21 -11.99
CA PHE A 176 14.69 -12.19 -11.41
C PHE A 176 13.88 -11.17 -10.60
N PRO A 177 14.46 -10.56 -9.54
CA PRO A 177 13.82 -9.44 -8.85
C PRO A 177 13.51 -8.29 -9.82
N TYR A 178 12.42 -7.56 -9.58
CA TYR A 178 12.03 -6.40 -10.37
C TYR A 178 13.17 -5.39 -10.52
N VAL A 179 13.35 -4.89 -11.74
CA VAL A 179 14.47 -4.00 -12.09
C VAL A 179 14.05 -2.55 -11.94
N GLU A 180 14.11 -2.05 -10.70
CA GLU A 180 13.96 -0.62 -10.44
C GLU A 180 15.33 0.03 -10.32
N LEU A 181 15.61 0.99 -11.20
CA LEU A 181 16.96 1.57 -11.33
C LEU A 181 17.25 2.57 -10.21
N LYS A 182 18.44 2.49 -9.62
CA LYS A 182 18.96 3.54 -8.73
C LYS A 182 19.52 4.75 -9.51
N GLY A 183 19.87 4.57 -10.75
CA GLY A 183 20.39 5.60 -11.66
C GLY A 183 19.81 5.44 -13.07
N GLU A 184 20.53 5.85 -14.08
CA GLU A 184 20.05 5.79 -15.49
C GLU A 184 20.12 4.38 -16.08
N THR A 185 21.02 3.54 -15.58
CA THR A 185 21.28 2.19 -16.14
C THR A 185 21.47 1.16 -15.03
N PRO A 186 21.24 -0.14 -15.33
CA PRO A 186 21.45 -1.22 -14.36
C PRO A 186 22.85 -1.30 -13.77
N ALA A 187 23.87 -0.80 -14.49
CA ALA A 187 25.26 -0.78 -14.00
C ALA A 187 25.43 0.09 -12.75
N GLN A 188 24.58 1.08 -12.55
CA GLN A 188 24.57 1.95 -11.37
C GLN A 188 23.83 1.32 -10.18
N GLY A 189 23.22 0.17 -10.38
CA GLY A 189 22.49 -0.60 -9.39
C GLY A 189 20.97 -0.60 -9.59
N ILE A 190 20.36 -1.55 -8.92
CA ILE A 190 18.91 -1.67 -8.80
C ILE A 190 18.51 -1.64 -7.32
N HIS A 191 17.26 -1.30 -7.04
CA HIS A 191 16.74 -1.37 -5.69
C HIS A 191 15.43 -2.16 -5.59
N ALA A 192 15.15 -2.69 -4.40
CA ALA A 192 13.90 -3.35 -4.12
C ALA A 192 12.75 -2.33 -4.14
N PHE A 193 11.59 -2.77 -4.61
CA PHE A 193 10.39 -1.95 -4.63
C PHE A 193 9.79 -1.81 -3.22
N ASN A 194 9.31 -0.61 -2.89
CA ASN A 194 8.59 -0.35 -1.65
C ASN A 194 7.08 -0.57 -1.87
N ASP A 195 6.60 -1.75 -1.52
CA ASP A 195 5.22 -2.19 -1.72
C ASP A 195 4.24 -1.61 -0.68
N LEU A 196 3.99 -0.32 -0.76
CA LEU A 196 3.06 0.36 0.14
C LEU A 196 1.64 -0.24 0.10
N PRO A 197 0.85 -0.09 1.17
CA PRO A 197 -0.53 -0.61 1.25
C PRO A 197 -1.50 -0.11 0.18
N ARG A 198 -1.16 0.95 -0.55
CA ARG A 198 -1.92 1.42 -1.72
C ARG A 198 -1.88 0.47 -2.91
N TYR A 199 -0.85 -0.40 -3.00
CA TYR A 199 -0.69 -1.41 -4.04
C TYR A 199 -1.37 -2.73 -3.63
N ALA A 200 -1.81 -3.50 -4.63
CA ALA A 200 -2.49 -4.79 -4.41
C ALA A 200 -1.69 -5.74 -3.52
N MET A 201 -0.41 -5.92 -3.83
CA MET A 201 0.48 -6.81 -3.09
C MET A 201 0.75 -6.30 -1.67
N GLY A 202 1.05 -5.00 -1.52
CA GLY A 202 1.26 -4.38 -0.21
C GLY A 202 0.03 -4.49 0.69
N TYR A 203 -1.17 -4.32 0.12
CA TYR A 203 -2.42 -4.55 0.84
C TYR A 203 -2.58 -6.02 1.27
N ALA A 204 -2.39 -6.98 0.35
CA ALA A 204 -2.56 -8.40 0.67
C ALA A 204 -1.58 -8.89 1.76
N SER A 205 -0.38 -8.32 1.82
CA SER A 205 0.62 -8.64 2.84
C SER A 205 0.21 -8.22 4.26
N LEU A 206 -0.65 -7.20 4.41
CA LEU A 206 -1.20 -6.79 5.71
C LEU A 206 -2.09 -7.89 6.34
N PHE A 207 -2.58 -8.82 5.53
CA PHE A 207 -3.40 -9.96 5.95
C PHE A 207 -2.64 -11.30 5.87
N HIS A 208 -1.31 -11.22 5.87
CA HIS A 208 -0.40 -12.36 5.94
C HIS A 208 -0.49 -13.35 4.76
N SER A 209 -0.91 -12.90 3.57
CA SER A 209 -0.77 -13.68 2.35
C SER A 209 0.68 -13.67 1.86
N ILE A 210 1.18 -14.78 1.31
CA ILE A 210 2.38 -14.75 0.45
C ILE A 210 2.00 -13.97 -0.80
N SER A 211 2.60 -12.82 -1.02
CA SER A 211 2.14 -11.88 -2.04
C SER A 211 3.23 -11.53 -3.04
N PHE A 212 2.88 -11.61 -4.33
CA PHE A 212 3.76 -11.26 -5.43
C PHE A 212 3.06 -10.34 -6.43
N THR A 213 3.80 -9.34 -6.93
CA THR A 213 3.53 -8.73 -8.22
C THR A 213 4.46 -9.38 -9.24
N VAL A 214 3.88 -9.97 -10.27
CA VAL A 214 4.59 -10.65 -11.36
C VAL A 214 4.68 -9.67 -12.53
N GLU A 215 5.89 -9.40 -12.99
CA GLU A 215 6.16 -8.39 -13.99
C GLU A 215 6.86 -9.01 -15.19
N THR A 216 6.13 -9.13 -16.33
CA THR A 216 6.77 -9.49 -17.59
C THR A 216 7.31 -8.25 -18.29
N HIS A 217 8.40 -8.40 -19.05
CA HIS A 217 9.06 -7.24 -19.66
C HIS A 217 8.37 -6.78 -20.94
N MET A 218 7.95 -5.52 -20.99
CA MET A 218 7.20 -4.91 -22.10
C MET A 218 7.84 -5.09 -23.49
N LEU A 219 9.18 -5.15 -23.59
CA LEU A 219 9.91 -5.26 -24.85
C LEU A 219 9.99 -6.70 -25.38
N LYS A 220 9.55 -7.70 -24.61
CA LYS A 220 9.49 -9.09 -25.06
C LYS A 220 8.19 -9.36 -25.83
N PRO A 221 8.20 -10.26 -26.82
CA PRO A 221 7.00 -10.61 -27.56
C PRO A 221 5.86 -11.10 -26.66
N PHE A 222 4.62 -10.70 -26.94
CA PHE A 222 3.45 -11.02 -26.12
C PHE A 222 3.28 -12.53 -25.83
N PRO A 223 3.37 -13.45 -26.84
CA PRO A 223 3.25 -14.88 -26.53
C PRO A 223 4.32 -15.39 -25.56
N GLN A 224 5.54 -14.86 -25.67
CA GLN A 224 6.65 -15.21 -24.78
C GLN A 224 6.35 -14.78 -23.33
N ARG A 225 5.79 -13.58 -23.14
CA ARG A 225 5.39 -13.06 -21.84
C ARG A 225 4.29 -13.90 -21.20
N VAL A 226 3.27 -14.28 -21.99
CA VAL A 226 2.18 -15.17 -21.54
C VAL A 226 2.73 -16.51 -21.02
N GLN A 227 3.64 -17.14 -21.78
CA GLN A 227 4.24 -18.42 -21.38
C GLN A 227 5.10 -18.30 -20.11
N ALA A 228 5.82 -17.20 -19.95
CA ALA A 228 6.60 -16.94 -18.74
C ALA A 228 5.71 -16.71 -17.50
N THR A 229 4.58 -16.00 -17.67
CA THR A 229 3.57 -15.84 -16.61
C THR A 229 2.93 -17.18 -16.23
N LEU A 230 2.60 -18.01 -17.22
CA LEU A 230 2.07 -19.35 -16.99
C LEU A 230 3.05 -20.20 -16.16
N ALA A 231 4.33 -20.19 -16.51
CA ALA A 231 5.36 -20.92 -15.77
C ALA A 231 5.47 -20.45 -14.31
N PHE A 232 5.34 -19.15 -14.04
CA PHE A 232 5.28 -18.64 -12.66
C PHE A 232 4.04 -19.14 -11.92
N MET A 233 2.88 -19.08 -12.56
CA MET A 233 1.62 -19.57 -11.97
C MET A 233 1.69 -21.07 -11.64
N GLU A 234 2.20 -21.89 -12.55
CA GLU A 234 2.39 -23.32 -12.31
C GLU A 234 3.38 -23.59 -11.16
N GLY A 235 4.45 -22.80 -11.09
CA GLY A 235 5.43 -22.84 -9.99
C GLY A 235 4.78 -22.53 -8.63
N ILE A 236 3.96 -21.49 -8.54
CA ILE A 236 3.29 -21.13 -7.28
C ILE A 236 2.21 -22.12 -6.88
N ILE A 237 1.44 -22.66 -7.84
CA ILE A 237 0.48 -23.72 -7.61
C ILE A 237 1.19 -24.97 -7.06
N SER A 238 2.28 -25.35 -7.68
CA SER A 238 3.12 -26.48 -7.23
C SER A 238 3.70 -26.26 -5.83
N PHE A 239 4.29 -25.08 -5.57
CA PHE A 239 4.80 -24.73 -4.24
C PHE A 239 3.70 -24.81 -3.18
N THR A 240 2.54 -24.21 -3.44
CA THR A 240 1.41 -24.21 -2.51
C THR A 240 0.88 -25.61 -2.26
N THR A 241 0.84 -26.46 -3.28
CA THR A 241 0.41 -27.84 -3.18
C THR A 241 1.29 -28.64 -2.23
N VAL A 242 2.61 -28.61 -2.43
CA VAL A 242 3.55 -29.45 -1.65
C VAL A 242 3.86 -28.89 -0.26
N ASN A 243 3.57 -27.62 -0.01
CA ASN A 243 3.84 -26.94 1.27
C ASN A 243 2.57 -26.51 2.02
N ALA A 244 1.40 -27.06 1.67
CA ALA A 244 0.10 -26.59 2.19
C ALA A 244 0.07 -26.50 3.73
N LEU A 245 0.50 -27.55 4.43
CA LEU A 245 0.52 -27.59 5.90
C LEU A 245 1.46 -26.58 6.52
N GLU A 246 2.62 -26.35 5.89
CA GLU A 246 3.58 -25.36 6.37
C GLU A 246 3.06 -23.94 6.16
N ILE A 247 2.45 -23.65 5.02
CA ILE A 247 1.81 -22.36 4.72
C ILE A 247 0.75 -22.05 5.77
N GLU A 248 -0.14 -23.01 6.05
CA GLU A 248 -1.19 -22.86 7.07
C GLU A 248 -0.60 -22.59 8.46
N ALA A 249 0.41 -23.35 8.88
CA ALA A 249 1.06 -23.19 10.16
C ALA A 249 1.77 -21.83 10.30
N LYS A 250 2.55 -21.42 9.28
CA LYS A 250 3.28 -20.15 9.28
C LYS A 250 2.33 -18.95 9.24
N ARG A 251 1.26 -19.03 8.48
CA ARG A 251 0.26 -17.97 8.40
C ARG A 251 -0.54 -17.83 9.71
N SER A 252 -0.89 -18.96 10.35
CA SER A 252 -1.51 -18.94 11.67
C SER A 252 -0.60 -18.31 12.73
N ALA A 253 0.70 -18.64 12.71
CA ALA A 253 1.68 -18.03 13.59
C ALA A 253 1.89 -16.54 13.30
N ALA A 254 1.81 -16.11 12.04
CA ALA A 254 1.85 -14.70 11.65
C ALA A 254 0.65 -13.90 12.17
N LYS A 255 -0.56 -14.46 12.10
CA LYS A 255 -1.78 -13.86 12.69
C LYS A 255 -1.62 -13.71 14.21
N LEU A 256 -1.10 -14.74 14.88
CA LEU A 256 -0.83 -14.67 16.33
C LEU A 256 0.25 -13.62 16.66
N TRP A 257 1.31 -13.51 15.86
CA TRP A 257 2.31 -12.46 16.00
C TRP A 257 1.70 -11.06 15.88
N ALA A 258 0.83 -10.83 14.89
CA ALA A 258 0.18 -9.54 14.68
C ALA A 258 -0.75 -9.16 15.85
N ARG A 259 -1.50 -10.13 16.41
CA ARG A 259 -2.34 -9.92 17.60
C ARG A 259 -1.54 -9.52 18.84
N ASN A 260 -0.27 -9.93 18.94
CA ASN A 260 0.60 -9.66 20.08
C ASN A 260 1.67 -8.59 19.77
N LEU A 261 1.42 -7.76 18.76
CA LEU A 261 2.35 -6.70 18.39
C LEU A 261 2.38 -5.60 19.45
N HIS A 262 3.56 -5.30 20.00
CA HIS A 262 3.75 -4.24 20.98
C HIS A 262 4.26 -2.93 20.37
N GLN A 263 4.95 -3.03 19.24
CA GLN A 263 5.50 -1.91 18.48
C GLN A 263 5.14 -2.05 17.02
N TYR A 264 4.65 -0.99 16.40
CA TYR A 264 4.37 -0.91 14.97
C TYR A 264 5.39 0.00 14.30
N ALA A 265 6.18 -0.57 13.39
CA ALA A 265 7.18 0.14 12.59
C ALA A 265 6.61 0.51 11.22
N PHE A 266 6.91 1.72 10.72
CA PHE A 266 6.38 2.22 9.46
C PHE A 266 7.31 3.27 8.83
N ASN A 267 6.92 3.84 7.68
CA ASN A 267 7.70 4.83 6.92
C ASN A 267 9.12 4.33 6.62
N TYR A 268 9.21 3.20 5.93
CA TYR A 268 10.48 2.55 5.66
C TYR A 268 11.33 3.32 4.65
N GLN A 269 12.61 3.40 4.90
CA GLN A 269 13.60 4.02 4.03
C GLN A 269 14.62 2.99 3.54
N LEU A 270 14.88 3.02 2.22
CA LEU A 270 15.96 2.25 1.62
C LEU A 270 17.31 2.70 2.17
N THR A 271 18.15 1.74 2.55
CA THR A 271 19.53 2.03 3.00
C THR A 271 20.47 2.18 1.81
N GLU A 272 21.61 2.86 2.03
CA GLU A 272 22.68 2.96 1.04
C GLU A 272 23.59 1.72 0.98
N LYS A 273 23.29 0.69 1.79
CA LYS A 273 24.03 -0.58 1.76
C LYS A 273 23.57 -1.41 0.57
N ALA A 274 24.48 -1.70 -0.34
CA ALA A 274 24.27 -2.56 -1.48
C ALA A 274 24.83 -3.96 -1.23
N ASP A 275 24.08 -4.98 -1.61
CA ASP A 275 24.60 -6.30 -1.93
C ASP A 275 25.01 -6.36 -3.40
N SER A 276 25.49 -7.49 -3.88
CA SER A 276 25.77 -7.73 -5.29
C SER A 276 24.86 -8.82 -5.85
N ILE A 277 24.36 -8.60 -7.06
CA ILE A 277 23.53 -9.57 -7.77
C ILE A 277 24.03 -9.76 -9.20
N SER A 278 24.06 -11.01 -9.71
CA SER A 278 24.36 -11.26 -11.13
C SER A 278 23.20 -10.81 -12.01
N PHE A 279 23.46 -9.94 -12.94
CA PHE A 279 22.47 -9.31 -13.82
C PHE A 279 22.77 -9.58 -15.30
N LYS A 280 21.77 -10.06 -16.02
CA LYS A 280 21.80 -10.28 -17.47
C LYS A 280 21.20 -9.10 -18.21
N GLY A 281 22.03 -8.23 -18.72
CA GLY A 281 21.65 -7.01 -19.43
C GLY A 281 22.20 -6.96 -20.85
N TYR A 282 22.13 -5.77 -21.43
CA TYR A 282 22.69 -5.43 -22.73
C TYR A 282 23.62 -4.22 -22.59
N GLU A 283 24.71 -4.17 -23.38
CA GLU A 283 25.55 -2.97 -23.45
C GLU A 283 24.71 -1.78 -23.89
N HIS A 284 25.11 -0.61 -23.46
CA HIS A 284 24.39 0.64 -23.73
C HIS A 284 25.33 1.76 -24.16
N SER A 285 24.78 2.75 -24.82
CA SER A 285 25.47 3.96 -25.25
C SER A 285 24.52 5.15 -25.20
N PHE A 286 25.05 6.35 -25.38
CA PHE A 286 24.28 7.60 -25.38
C PHE A 286 24.56 8.39 -26.67
N PRO A 287 24.12 7.88 -27.87
CA PRO A 287 24.23 8.64 -29.11
C PRO A 287 23.35 9.90 -29.08
N LEU A 288 23.62 10.82 -30.01
CA LEU A 288 22.73 11.95 -30.23
C LEU A 288 21.50 11.47 -31.01
N HIS A 289 20.32 11.76 -30.47
CA HIS A 289 19.08 11.47 -31.14
C HIS A 289 18.90 12.39 -32.36
N PRO A 290 18.58 11.85 -33.57
CA PRO A 290 18.58 12.63 -34.79
C PRO A 290 17.50 13.73 -34.84
N ILE A 291 16.43 13.62 -34.08
CA ILE A 291 15.32 14.59 -34.06
C ILE A 291 15.55 15.63 -32.94
N THR A 292 15.87 15.18 -31.73
CA THR A 292 16.00 16.08 -30.56
C THR A 292 17.37 16.73 -30.46
N GLY A 293 18.42 16.15 -31.06
CA GLY A 293 19.81 16.56 -30.91
C GLY A 293 20.43 16.34 -29.53
N LEU A 294 19.72 15.65 -28.62
CA LEU A 294 20.15 15.34 -27.26
C LEU A 294 20.69 13.92 -27.17
N LYS A 295 21.49 13.65 -26.14
CA LYS A 295 21.93 12.29 -25.81
C LYS A 295 20.75 11.44 -25.39
N GLU A 296 20.66 10.21 -25.96
CA GLU A 296 19.60 9.24 -25.69
C GLU A 296 20.19 7.91 -25.26
N LEU A 297 19.64 7.32 -24.18
CA LEU A 297 20.02 5.98 -23.76
C LEU A 297 19.56 4.94 -24.79
N THR A 298 20.51 4.17 -25.32
CA THR A 298 20.27 3.11 -26.32
C THR A 298 20.91 1.82 -25.85
N TYR A 299 20.15 0.72 -25.86
CA TYR A 299 20.65 -0.62 -25.54
C TYR A 299 21.00 -1.40 -26.82
N ASP A 300 22.14 -2.10 -26.82
CA ASP A 300 22.60 -2.94 -27.92
C ASP A 300 22.35 -4.42 -27.61
N ARG A 301 21.21 -4.95 -28.07
CA ARG A 301 20.80 -6.36 -27.89
C ARG A 301 21.75 -7.36 -28.52
N THR A 302 22.64 -6.95 -29.43
CA THR A 302 23.67 -7.81 -30.02
C THR A 302 24.85 -8.03 -29.09
N LYS A 303 24.93 -7.27 -27.99
CA LYS A 303 25.98 -7.32 -26.97
C LYS A 303 25.40 -7.64 -25.60
N PRO A 304 24.86 -8.86 -25.40
CA PRO A 304 24.39 -9.29 -24.08
C PRO A 304 25.56 -9.45 -23.13
N TYR A 305 25.32 -9.17 -21.85
CA TYR A 305 26.29 -9.43 -20.79
C TYR A 305 25.64 -10.09 -19.58
N GLU A 306 26.47 -10.72 -18.76
CA GLU A 306 26.14 -11.10 -17.39
C GLU A 306 27.25 -10.55 -16.48
N ARG A 307 26.89 -9.70 -15.53
CA ARG A 307 27.83 -9.08 -14.59
C ARG A 307 27.20 -8.78 -13.24
N MET A 308 28.04 -8.72 -12.21
CA MET A 308 27.61 -8.28 -10.88
C MET A 308 27.27 -6.79 -10.89
N ILE A 309 26.10 -6.44 -10.36
CA ILE A 309 25.65 -5.06 -10.17
C ILE A 309 25.27 -4.81 -8.71
N PRO A 310 25.30 -3.55 -8.22
CA PRO A 310 24.81 -3.22 -6.89
C PRO A 310 23.30 -3.50 -6.75
N TRP A 311 22.89 -4.12 -5.63
CA TRP A 311 21.50 -4.38 -5.30
C TRP A 311 21.15 -3.83 -3.92
N PHE A 312 20.39 -2.74 -3.89
CA PHE A 312 19.92 -2.07 -2.69
C PHE A 312 18.56 -2.67 -2.29
N LYS A 313 18.51 -3.50 -1.27
CA LYS A 313 17.29 -4.24 -0.91
C LYS A 313 16.90 -4.14 0.56
N THR A 314 17.71 -3.50 1.37
CA THR A 314 17.48 -3.41 2.82
C THR A 314 16.79 -2.11 3.16
N TYR A 315 15.64 -2.21 3.79
CA TYR A 315 14.89 -1.09 4.33
C TYR A 315 15.01 -1.02 5.84
N ILE A 316 14.94 0.17 6.40
CA ILE A 316 14.83 0.40 7.85
C ILE A 316 13.62 1.28 8.13
N PRO A 317 12.86 1.04 9.22
CA PRO A 317 11.78 1.93 9.61
C PRO A 317 12.34 3.27 10.08
N LYS A 318 11.71 4.36 9.67
CA LYS A 318 11.97 5.71 10.20
C LYS A 318 11.18 5.98 11.46
N ASP A 319 10.01 5.39 11.56
CA ASP A 319 9.05 5.60 12.62
C ASP A 319 8.67 4.28 13.28
N SER A 320 8.44 4.35 14.59
CA SER A 320 7.86 3.28 15.38
C SER A 320 7.00 3.87 16.46
N VAL A 321 5.89 3.22 16.77
CA VAL A 321 4.96 3.63 17.85
C VAL A 321 4.57 2.42 18.69
N SER A 322 4.26 2.65 19.96
CA SER A 322 3.63 1.64 20.80
C SER A 322 2.23 1.33 20.26
N VAL A 323 1.86 0.05 20.28
CA VAL A 323 0.54 -0.40 19.85
C VAL A 323 -0.44 -0.12 20.98
N PRO A 324 -1.53 0.63 20.76
CA PRO A 324 -2.56 0.87 21.77
C PRO A 324 -3.38 -0.39 22.03
N GLU A 325 -4.04 -0.46 23.16
CA GLU A 325 -5.05 -1.50 23.43
C GLU A 325 -6.17 -1.44 22.38
N TYR A 326 -6.67 -0.23 22.10
CA TYR A 326 -7.63 0.02 21.04
C TYR A 326 -7.54 1.44 20.49
N TYR A 327 -8.05 1.61 19.26
CA TYR A 327 -8.37 2.92 18.71
C TYR A 327 -9.84 3.25 18.93
N VAL A 328 -10.14 4.52 19.07
CA VAL A 328 -11.51 5.03 18.97
C VAL A 328 -11.62 5.84 17.69
N VAL A 329 -12.66 5.61 16.92
CA VAL A 329 -13.00 6.40 15.73
C VAL A 329 -14.38 7.01 15.92
N GLY A 330 -14.50 8.31 15.71
CA GLY A 330 -15.77 9.01 15.85
C GLY A 330 -16.85 8.46 14.92
N GLY A 331 -18.06 8.28 15.40
CA GLY A 331 -19.17 7.68 14.65
C GLY A 331 -19.59 8.48 13.41
N GLN A 332 -19.21 9.77 13.31
CA GLN A 332 -19.42 10.59 12.12
C GLN A 332 -18.48 10.26 10.96
N GLU A 333 -17.40 9.49 11.20
CA GLU A 333 -16.39 9.13 10.20
C GLU A 333 -16.82 7.88 9.39
N GLN A 334 -18.04 7.94 8.82
CA GLN A 334 -18.65 6.79 8.14
C GLN A 334 -17.77 6.22 7.03
N GLU A 335 -17.08 7.07 6.26
CA GLU A 335 -16.18 6.63 5.19
C GLU A 335 -15.01 5.77 5.72
N VAL A 336 -14.50 6.08 6.91
CA VAL A 336 -13.47 5.28 7.58
C VAL A 336 -14.08 3.98 8.11
N ILE A 337 -15.24 4.07 8.77
CA ILE A 337 -15.95 2.91 9.32
C ILE A 337 -16.32 1.90 8.22
N ASP A 338 -16.78 2.38 7.06
CA ASP A 338 -17.10 1.52 5.90
C ASP A 338 -15.87 0.76 5.39
N ARG A 339 -14.69 1.42 5.38
CA ARG A 339 -13.43 0.78 4.99
C ARG A 339 -12.93 -0.23 6.00
N LEU A 340 -13.03 0.07 7.29
CA LEU A 340 -12.73 -0.89 8.35
C LEU A 340 -13.65 -2.11 8.25
N THR A 341 -14.95 -1.90 8.05
CA THR A 341 -15.95 -2.97 7.87
C THR A 341 -15.65 -3.83 6.64
N ALA A 342 -15.35 -3.21 5.51
CA ALA A 342 -15.03 -3.91 4.25
C ALA A 342 -13.76 -4.78 4.38
N ASN A 343 -12.85 -4.39 5.27
CA ASN A 343 -11.61 -5.10 5.58
C ASN A 343 -11.71 -6.08 6.75
N HIS A 344 -12.94 -6.43 7.15
CA HIS A 344 -13.21 -7.38 8.24
C HIS A 344 -12.55 -7.01 9.57
N VAL A 345 -12.30 -5.72 9.80
CA VAL A 345 -11.84 -5.22 11.10
C VAL A 345 -12.97 -5.38 12.11
N LEU A 346 -12.65 -6.01 13.22
CA LEU A 346 -13.60 -6.16 14.33
C LEU A 346 -13.59 -4.89 15.18
N PHE A 347 -14.76 -4.38 15.52
CA PHE A 347 -14.96 -3.24 16.41
C PHE A 347 -16.28 -3.35 17.15
N GLU A 348 -16.36 -2.63 18.26
CA GLU A 348 -17.58 -2.46 19.04
C GLU A 348 -18.12 -1.04 18.80
N THR A 349 -19.44 -0.93 18.57
CA THR A 349 -20.11 0.36 18.47
C THR A 349 -20.68 0.75 19.83
N LEU A 350 -20.32 1.93 20.33
CA LEU A 350 -20.84 2.43 21.61
C LEU A 350 -22.33 2.71 21.50
N THR A 351 -23.07 2.24 22.49
CA THR A 351 -24.53 2.41 22.60
C THR A 351 -24.92 3.50 23.61
N SER A 352 -23.96 3.93 24.45
CA SER A 352 -24.16 4.96 25.47
C SER A 352 -22.97 5.91 25.50
N ALA A 353 -23.22 7.15 25.97
CA ALA A 353 -22.17 8.12 26.19
C ALA A 353 -21.31 7.74 27.41
N SER A 354 -20.02 8.00 27.31
CA SER A 354 -19.06 7.84 28.41
C SER A 354 -17.93 8.87 28.29
N ILE A 355 -17.16 9.02 29.36
CA ILE A 355 -15.94 9.85 29.33
C ILE A 355 -14.77 8.93 29.60
N ASP A 356 -13.76 8.98 28.74
CA ASP A 356 -12.50 8.25 28.94
C ASP A 356 -11.29 9.17 28.71
N THR A 357 -10.18 8.86 29.39
CA THR A 357 -8.91 9.54 29.16
C THR A 357 -8.16 8.82 28.05
N LEU A 358 -7.99 9.50 26.92
CA LEU A 358 -7.45 8.97 25.69
C LEU A 358 -6.29 9.82 25.18
N HIS A 359 -5.38 9.20 24.44
CA HIS A 359 -4.38 9.89 23.64
C HIS A 359 -5.03 10.50 22.40
N VAL A 360 -4.87 11.80 22.23
CA VAL A 360 -5.46 12.63 21.16
C VAL A 360 -4.36 13.08 20.21
N PHE A 361 -4.60 12.95 18.93
CA PHE A 361 -3.73 13.45 17.89
C PHE A 361 -4.10 14.88 17.48
N SER A 362 -3.11 15.77 17.53
CA SER A 362 -3.23 17.15 17.02
C SER A 362 -2.22 17.38 15.91
N VAL A 363 -2.68 17.66 14.69
CA VAL A 363 -1.82 17.99 13.55
C VAL A 363 -1.13 19.33 13.82
N LYS A 364 0.20 19.37 13.75
CA LYS A 364 1.00 20.59 13.96
C LYS A 364 1.35 21.24 12.63
N SER A 365 1.75 20.42 11.68
CA SER A 365 2.08 20.87 10.32
C SER A 365 1.92 19.73 9.32
N TYR A 366 1.72 20.07 8.07
CA TYR A 366 1.68 19.14 6.94
C TYR A 366 2.04 19.85 5.64
N LYS A 367 2.39 19.08 4.61
CA LYS A 367 2.51 19.58 3.23
C LYS A 367 1.45 18.95 2.35
N SER A 368 0.79 19.79 1.56
CA SER A 368 -0.12 19.39 0.49
C SER A 368 0.55 19.67 -0.87
N PRO A 369 0.50 18.75 -1.85
CA PRO A 369 1.03 18.99 -3.18
C PRO A 369 0.17 19.99 -3.97
N ALA A 370 0.74 20.61 -5.00
CA ALA A 370 0.02 21.51 -5.89
C ALA A 370 -0.85 20.78 -6.93
N GLN A 371 -0.58 19.50 -7.18
CA GLN A 371 -1.29 18.64 -8.13
C GLN A 371 -1.88 17.44 -7.40
N PRO A 372 -3.08 16.99 -7.79
CA PRO A 372 -3.67 15.78 -7.22
C PRO A 372 -2.90 14.53 -7.62
N TYR A 373 -2.91 13.54 -6.74
CA TYR A 373 -2.43 12.18 -6.98
C TYR A 373 -3.57 11.22 -6.69
N GLU A 374 -4.03 10.50 -7.72
CA GLU A 374 -5.11 9.52 -7.62
C GLU A 374 -6.38 10.05 -6.91
N GLY A 375 -6.79 11.25 -7.29
CA GLY A 375 -7.99 11.90 -6.78
C GLY A 375 -7.83 12.67 -5.48
N HIS A 376 -6.63 12.68 -4.87
CA HIS A 376 -6.33 13.31 -3.59
C HIS A 376 -5.15 14.28 -3.67
N PHE A 377 -5.15 15.30 -2.83
CA PHE A 377 -3.97 16.13 -2.53
C PHE A 377 -3.21 15.50 -1.37
N LYS A 378 -2.69 14.27 -1.58
CA LYS A 378 -2.12 13.40 -0.55
C LYS A 378 -1.11 14.13 0.33
N LEU A 379 -1.40 14.22 1.62
CA LEU A 379 -0.57 14.92 2.58
C LEU A 379 0.77 14.21 2.82
N SER A 380 1.78 14.99 3.12
CA SER A 380 3.14 14.52 3.42
C SER A 380 3.78 15.38 4.51
N GLN A 381 4.92 14.93 5.05
CA GLN A 381 5.66 15.63 6.10
C GLN A 381 4.74 16.07 7.25
N ILE A 382 3.88 15.15 7.69
CA ILE A 382 2.90 15.39 8.73
C ILE A 382 3.60 15.34 10.08
N GLU A 383 3.47 16.41 10.86
CA GLU A 383 3.86 16.48 12.27
C GLU A 383 2.62 16.40 13.14
N VAL A 384 2.60 15.45 14.05
CA VAL A 384 1.48 15.22 14.97
C VAL A 384 1.98 15.37 16.40
N GLY A 385 1.28 16.18 17.19
CA GLY A 385 1.44 16.22 18.64
C GLY A 385 0.44 15.27 19.30
N GLU A 386 0.85 14.66 20.39
CA GLU A 386 0.04 13.75 21.19
C GLU A 386 -0.16 14.32 22.59
N SER A 387 -1.35 14.16 23.15
CA SER A 387 -1.67 14.55 24.52
C SER A 387 -2.80 13.71 25.08
N GLU A 388 -2.75 13.40 26.36
CA GLU A 388 -3.88 12.78 27.06
C GLU A 388 -4.96 13.82 27.35
N ARG A 389 -6.22 13.46 27.08
CA ARG A 389 -7.39 14.28 27.37
C ARG A 389 -8.58 13.42 27.76
N ALA A 390 -9.43 13.96 28.61
CA ALA A 390 -10.77 13.43 28.82
C ALA A 390 -11.58 13.70 27.54
N ILE A 391 -12.13 12.66 26.94
CA ILE A 391 -12.93 12.70 25.71
C ILE A 391 -14.33 12.22 26.02
N ASP A 392 -15.32 13.02 25.62
CA ASP A 392 -16.73 12.66 25.67
C ASP A 392 -17.04 11.75 24.48
N LEU A 393 -17.06 10.45 24.73
CA LEU A 393 -17.44 9.43 23.75
C LEU A 393 -18.97 9.42 23.60
N LYS A 394 -19.44 9.21 22.37
CA LYS A 394 -20.86 9.29 22.01
C LYS A 394 -21.38 7.94 21.51
N PRO A 395 -22.69 7.70 21.62
CA PRO A 395 -23.31 6.60 20.89
C PRO A 395 -23.00 6.71 19.39
N GLY A 396 -22.57 5.58 18.80
CA GLY A 396 -22.12 5.52 17.40
C GLY A 396 -20.60 5.57 17.22
N ASP A 397 -19.82 6.06 18.18
CA ASP A 397 -18.36 5.92 18.14
C ASP A 397 -17.99 4.44 18.19
N ILE A 398 -16.89 4.06 17.52
CA ILE A 398 -16.45 2.68 17.50
C ILE A 398 -15.12 2.48 18.23
N LEU A 399 -15.04 1.38 18.96
CA LEU A 399 -13.81 0.90 19.62
C LEU A 399 -13.21 -0.21 18.74
N VAL A 400 -11.99 -0.01 18.27
CA VAL A 400 -11.27 -0.92 17.37
C VAL A 400 -10.11 -1.55 18.13
N PRO A 401 -10.25 -2.79 18.66
CA PRO A 401 -9.15 -3.46 19.35
C PRO A 401 -7.95 -3.69 18.43
N SER A 402 -6.74 -3.46 18.94
CA SER A 402 -5.52 -3.71 18.16
C SER A 402 -5.19 -5.21 18.04
N GLN A 403 -5.64 -6.02 19.01
CA GLN A 403 -5.31 -7.46 19.10
C GLN A 403 -6.23 -8.33 18.21
N GLN A 404 -6.10 -8.18 16.90
CA GLN A 404 -6.87 -8.94 15.92
C GLN A 404 -6.05 -9.28 14.67
N ASP A 405 -6.54 -10.15 13.78
CA ASP A 405 -5.83 -10.56 12.56
C ASP A 405 -5.55 -9.39 11.61
N ALA A 406 -6.41 -8.38 11.61
CA ALA A 406 -6.28 -7.17 10.82
C ALA A 406 -5.35 -6.10 11.46
N ALA A 407 -4.59 -6.41 12.49
CA ALA A 407 -3.78 -5.43 13.24
C ALA A 407 -2.88 -4.58 12.34
N LEU A 408 -2.17 -5.19 11.37
CA LEU A 408 -1.31 -4.43 10.46
C LEU A 408 -2.08 -3.45 9.59
N PHE A 409 -3.28 -3.82 9.13
CA PHE A 409 -4.17 -2.93 8.37
C PHE A 409 -4.67 -1.77 9.23
N ILE A 410 -5.07 -2.04 10.47
CA ILE A 410 -5.53 -1.03 11.43
C ILE A 410 -4.44 0.02 11.64
N HIS A 411 -3.21 -0.41 11.94
CA HIS A 411 -2.11 0.52 12.17
C HIS A 411 -1.71 1.27 10.91
N ALA A 412 -1.69 0.61 9.74
CA ALA A 412 -1.37 1.26 8.47
C ALA A 412 -2.39 2.34 8.08
N SER A 413 -3.66 2.16 8.43
CA SER A 413 -4.76 3.06 8.08
C SER A 413 -5.02 4.15 9.13
N LEU A 414 -4.99 3.81 10.43
CA LEU A 414 -5.38 4.70 11.52
C LEU A 414 -4.21 5.45 12.19
N GLN A 415 -2.95 4.99 12.03
CA GLN A 415 -1.80 5.75 12.54
C GLN A 415 -1.56 7.00 11.68
N PRO A 416 -1.78 8.23 12.20
CA PRO A 416 -1.79 9.44 11.37
C PRO A 416 -0.51 9.71 10.58
N ARG A 417 0.65 9.30 11.11
CA ARG A 417 1.96 9.50 10.47
C ARG A 417 2.33 8.42 9.46
N ALA A 418 1.56 7.33 9.37
CA ALA A 418 1.83 6.26 8.40
C ALA A 418 1.60 6.76 6.98
N GLU A 419 2.49 6.36 6.05
CA GLU A 419 2.56 6.90 4.68
C GLU A 419 1.26 6.73 3.88
N ASP A 420 0.47 5.70 4.18
CA ASP A 420 -0.82 5.42 3.55
C ASP A 420 -2.01 5.50 4.53
N SER A 421 -1.86 6.26 5.63
CA SER A 421 -2.96 6.46 6.57
C SER A 421 -4.13 7.23 5.94
N TYR A 422 -5.30 7.12 6.53
CA TYR A 422 -6.47 7.88 6.11
C TYR A 422 -6.27 9.40 6.26
N LEU A 423 -5.43 9.87 7.20
CA LEU A 423 -5.05 11.27 7.25
C LEU A 423 -4.25 11.67 5.99
N THR A 424 -3.26 10.88 5.58
CA THR A 424 -2.46 11.19 4.40
C THR A 424 -3.29 11.19 3.11
N TRP A 425 -4.38 10.41 3.08
CA TRP A 425 -5.33 10.34 1.98
C TRP A 425 -6.53 11.30 2.12
N ASN A 426 -6.42 12.36 2.92
CA ASN A 426 -7.37 13.47 3.02
C ASN A 426 -8.75 13.13 3.63
N PHE A 427 -8.92 12.00 4.33
CA PHE A 427 -10.20 11.66 4.95
C PHE A 427 -10.58 12.59 6.10
N PHE A 428 -9.62 13.32 6.66
CA PHE A 428 -9.82 14.21 7.80
C PHE A 428 -9.55 15.69 7.51
N ASP A 429 -9.51 16.10 6.23
CA ASP A 429 -9.18 17.47 5.83
C ASP A 429 -10.13 18.51 6.40
N SER A 430 -11.40 18.13 6.66
CA SER A 430 -12.37 19.04 7.30
C SER A 430 -11.93 19.50 8.70
N TYR A 431 -11.14 18.70 9.41
CA TYR A 431 -10.59 19.05 10.73
C TYR A 431 -9.35 19.95 10.65
N LEU A 432 -8.73 20.03 9.49
CA LEU A 432 -7.56 20.89 9.24
C LEU A 432 -7.94 22.32 8.90
N GLN A 433 -9.24 22.62 8.85
CA GLN A 433 -9.77 23.93 8.56
C GLN A 433 -10.51 24.51 9.76
N GLN A 434 -10.12 25.72 10.19
CA GLN A 434 -10.83 26.48 11.19
C GLN A 434 -12.21 26.93 10.69
N LYS A 435 -13.23 26.86 11.54
CA LYS A 435 -14.63 27.21 11.20
C LYS A 435 -15.04 28.55 11.79
N GLU A 436 -14.62 28.84 13.01
CA GLU A 436 -15.01 30.04 13.72
C GLU A 436 -13.87 31.06 13.82
N TYR A 437 -14.20 32.30 13.66
CA TYR A 437 -13.28 33.43 13.73
C TYR A 437 -13.88 34.54 14.60
N PHE A 438 -13.14 35.62 14.77
CA PHE A 438 -13.57 36.81 15.56
C PHE A 438 -13.51 38.07 14.69
N SER A 439 -14.27 39.11 15.11
CA SER A 439 -14.11 40.45 14.57
C SER A 439 -13.23 41.29 15.50
N ASN A 440 -12.16 41.88 14.96
CA ASN A 440 -11.16 42.63 15.74
C ASN A 440 -11.77 43.62 16.71
N TYR A 441 -12.71 44.47 16.22
CA TYR A 441 -13.32 45.55 16.99
C TYR A 441 -14.22 45.06 18.15
N VAL A 442 -14.68 43.79 18.09
CA VAL A 442 -15.47 43.17 19.18
C VAL A 442 -14.56 42.41 20.14
N PHE A 443 -13.66 41.60 19.61
CA PHE A 443 -12.81 40.70 20.41
C PHE A 443 -11.84 41.49 21.31
N LYS A 444 -11.39 42.68 20.87
CA LYS A 444 -10.49 43.54 21.64
C LYS A 444 -10.96 43.82 23.06
N ASP A 445 -12.28 43.92 23.28
CA ASP A 445 -12.87 44.23 24.56
C ASP A 445 -12.71 43.07 25.57
N GLN A 446 -12.46 41.85 25.09
CA GLN A 446 -12.29 40.63 25.90
C GLN A 446 -10.83 40.32 26.22
N ILE A 447 -9.88 40.96 25.55
CA ILE A 447 -8.44 40.63 25.62
C ILE A 447 -7.91 40.85 27.04
N ALA A 448 -8.27 41.98 27.68
CA ALA A 448 -7.79 42.31 29.00
C ALA A 448 -8.19 41.24 30.04
N ASP A 449 -9.42 40.74 29.94
CA ASP A 449 -9.94 39.70 30.81
C ASP A 449 -9.27 38.33 30.55
N ILE A 450 -9.03 37.98 29.29
CA ILE A 450 -8.35 36.73 28.92
C ILE A 450 -6.91 36.74 29.48
N LEU A 451 -6.17 37.82 29.25
CA LEU A 451 -4.78 37.94 29.72
C LEU A 451 -4.71 38.01 31.25
N ALA A 452 -5.62 38.73 31.88
CA ALA A 452 -5.67 38.81 33.37
C ALA A 452 -5.92 37.44 34.03
N LYS A 453 -6.72 36.58 33.37
CA LYS A 453 -7.00 35.21 33.83
C LYS A 453 -5.90 34.21 33.52
N ASN A 454 -4.95 34.56 32.63
CA ASN A 454 -3.85 33.69 32.22
C ASN A 454 -2.51 34.46 32.21
N PRO A 455 -1.83 34.59 33.37
CA PRO A 455 -0.57 35.31 33.51
C PRO A 455 0.54 34.77 32.57
N GLN A 456 0.59 33.46 32.34
CA GLN A 456 1.57 32.84 31.46
C GLN A 456 1.34 33.32 29.99
N LEU A 457 0.10 33.31 29.52
CA LEU A 457 -0.25 33.82 28.21
C LEU A 457 0.10 35.30 28.04
N GLN A 458 -0.10 36.08 29.08
CA GLN A 458 0.28 37.50 29.08
C GLN A 458 1.77 37.68 28.94
N GLU A 459 2.59 36.90 29.67
CA GLU A 459 4.05 36.93 29.55
C GLU A 459 4.52 36.53 28.14
N GLU A 460 4.01 35.42 27.64
CA GLU A 460 4.33 34.95 26.24
C GLU A 460 3.95 36.00 25.21
N TYR A 461 2.79 36.65 25.35
CA TYR A 461 2.34 37.72 24.45
C TYR A 461 3.29 38.91 24.49
N GLN A 462 3.67 39.39 25.68
CA GLN A 462 4.57 40.54 25.85
C GLN A 462 5.96 40.23 25.30
N LEU A 463 6.50 39.04 25.55
CA LEU A 463 7.77 38.60 25.04
C LEU A 463 7.78 38.58 23.54
N ARG A 464 6.75 37.97 22.90
CA ARG A 464 6.65 37.91 21.43
C ARG A 464 6.49 39.32 20.83
N LYS A 465 5.69 40.17 21.45
CA LYS A 465 5.51 41.56 21.00
C LYS A 465 6.81 42.36 21.07
N ALA A 466 7.67 42.08 22.04
CA ALA A 466 8.97 42.75 22.20
C ALA A 466 10.00 42.24 21.18
N THR A 467 9.99 40.94 20.84
CA THR A 467 11.04 40.27 20.05
C THR A 467 10.70 40.08 18.57
N ASP A 468 9.42 40.06 18.20
CA ASP A 468 8.95 39.86 16.82
C ASP A 468 8.34 41.14 16.24
N GLU A 469 9.07 41.78 15.33
CA GLU A 469 8.66 43.04 14.71
C GLU A 469 7.41 42.85 13.82
N LYS A 470 7.29 41.75 13.09
CA LYS A 470 6.11 41.48 12.25
C LYS A 470 4.87 41.32 13.12
N PHE A 471 4.99 40.53 14.17
CA PHE A 471 3.91 40.34 15.14
C PHE A 471 3.51 41.67 15.81
N ARG A 472 4.48 42.49 16.22
CA ARG A 472 4.23 43.81 16.84
C ARG A 472 3.45 44.75 15.93
N ASN A 473 3.65 44.66 14.60
CA ASN A 473 3.04 45.54 13.61
C ASN A 473 1.77 44.95 12.97
N SER A 474 1.30 43.77 13.42
CA SER A 474 0.10 43.13 12.92
C SER A 474 -0.96 43.01 14.02
N GLU A 475 -2.02 43.83 13.94
CA GLU A 475 -3.14 43.72 14.88
C GLU A 475 -3.77 42.32 14.83
N TRP A 476 -3.98 41.78 13.62
CA TRP A 476 -4.57 40.47 13.45
C TRP A 476 -3.73 39.37 14.13
N ASP A 477 -2.42 39.34 13.91
CA ASP A 477 -1.57 38.29 14.52
C ASP A 477 -1.57 38.37 16.05
N GLN A 478 -1.59 39.58 16.60
CA GLN A 478 -1.66 39.78 18.05
C GLN A 478 -2.99 39.29 18.61
N LEU A 479 -4.10 39.65 17.99
CA LEU A 479 -5.44 39.22 18.42
C LEU A 479 -5.62 37.71 18.24
N TYR A 480 -5.18 37.17 17.10
CA TYR A 480 -5.25 35.74 16.80
C TYR A 480 -4.39 34.90 17.79
N PHE A 481 -3.23 35.41 18.18
CA PHE A 481 -2.38 34.77 19.19
C PHE A 481 -3.12 34.57 20.50
N ILE A 482 -3.86 35.57 20.95
CA ILE A 482 -4.66 35.51 22.19
C ILE A 482 -5.92 34.66 21.97
N TYR A 483 -6.63 34.86 20.85
CA TYR A 483 -7.82 34.10 20.49
C TYR A 483 -7.56 32.60 20.45
N SER A 484 -6.49 32.18 19.76
CA SER A 484 -6.12 30.75 19.60
C SER A 484 -5.75 30.06 20.92
N ARG A 485 -5.57 30.83 22.02
CA ARG A 485 -5.28 30.35 23.38
C ARG A 485 -6.37 30.66 24.37
N SER A 486 -7.50 31.16 23.89
CA SER A 486 -8.66 31.51 24.67
C SER A 486 -9.71 30.40 24.71
N PRO A 487 -10.68 30.44 25.63
CA PRO A 487 -11.81 29.50 25.63
C PRO A 487 -12.71 29.59 24.42
N TYR A 488 -12.61 30.66 23.61
CA TYR A 488 -13.39 30.87 22.38
C TYR A 488 -12.85 30.12 21.18
N PHE A 489 -11.60 29.63 21.26
CA PHE A 489 -11.00 28.91 20.17
C PHE A 489 -11.60 27.51 20.02
N GLU A 490 -11.91 27.10 18.79
CA GLU A 490 -12.52 25.79 18.53
C GLU A 490 -11.57 24.64 18.86
N GLN A 491 -12.01 23.77 19.74
CA GLN A 491 -11.19 22.64 20.26
C GLN A 491 -10.99 21.54 19.24
N THR A 492 -11.75 21.52 18.16
CA THR A 492 -11.69 20.51 17.10
C THR A 492 -10.72 20.85 15.98
N PHE A 493 -10.28 22.14 15.88
CA PHE A 493 -9.32 22.56 14.87
C PHE A 493 -7.99 21.82 15.01
N MET A 494 -7.51 21.24 13.91
CA MET A 494 -6.29 20.44 13.84
C MET A 494 -6.28 19.21 14.76
N ARG A 495 -7.41 18.81 15.33
CA ARG A 495 -7.55 17.61 16.16
C ARG A 495 -8.26 16.51 15.39
N LEU A 496 -7.62 15.34 15.29
CA LEU A 496 -8.21 14.21 14.58
C LEU A 496 -9.31 13.53 15.41
N PRO A 497 -10.35 13.00 14.75
CA PRO A 497 -11.44 12.25 15.38
C PRO A 497 -11.04 10.77 15.61
N ILE A 498 -9.74 10.52 15.80
CA ILE A 498 -9.15 9.22 16.11
C ILE A 498 -8.39 9.37 17.42
N TYR A 499 -8.62 8.46 18.35
CA TYR A 499 -7.99 8.44 19.65
C TYR A 499 -7.36 7.07 19.91
N GLN A 500 -6.45 7.00 20.89
CA GLN A 500 -5.81 5.76 21.31
C GLN A 500 -5.97 5.56 22.83
N LYS A 501 -6.13 4.29 23.23
CA LYS A 501 -6.04 3.85 24.62
C LYS A 501 -4.83 2.93 24.78
N PHE A 502 -3.99 3.22 25.79
CA PHE A 502 -2.86 2.38 26.19
C PHE A 502 -3.09 1.73 27.54
#